data_6f78dd072ce191d65972bae59f6d4d8e
#
_entry.id   6f78dd072ce191d65972bae59f6d4d8e
#
_cell.length_a   1.000
_cell.length_b   1.000
_cell.length_c   1.000
_cell.angle_alpha   90.00
_cell.angle_beta   90.00
_cell.angle_gamma   90.00
#
_symmetry.space_group_name_H-M   'P 1'
#
loop_
_entity.id
_entity.type
_entity.pdbx_description
1 polymer ?
#
loop_
_entity_poly.entity_id
_entity_poly.type
_entity_poly.pdbx_seq_one_letter_code
_entity_poly.pdbx_strand_id
1 'polypeptide(L)'
;MEIKTNYYTTQKIARYSTYGTLGPKTKYFWFALHGSKMLCEQMLYKFKAFNPEEHFVVAPEALLRFYEKDFGGPVVASWMTKRDRLEEIEDFSEYLSGLYASFETQLPQDCVKSILAFSQGGTTAFRWLHARAVEVDHLIPYACWIPEDIALNESKTDLSKINVLFTYGTEDQFLTEKRIAMINEVIAQNKLTVKSLPYKGDHRVKKEQLQNIFEHYIK
;
A
#
# COMPACT_ATOMS: atom_id res chain seq x y z
N MET A 1 13.24 34.99 20.45
CA MET A 1 12.82 34.92 19.04
C MET A 1 11.70 33.87 18.97
N GLU A 2 10.49 34.29 18.59
CA GLU A 2 9.35 33.39 18.38
C GLU A 2 9.37 32.91 16.92
N ILE A 3 9.46 31.61 16.70
CA ILE A 3 9.40 30.99 15.36
C ILE A 3 8.00 30.42 15.16
N LYS A 4 7.33 30.84 14.09
CA LYS A 4 6.00 30.33 13.70
C LYS A 4 6.13 29.47 12.46
N THR A 5 5.58 28.24 12.50
CA THR A 5 5.46 27.37 11.33
C THR A 5 4.14 27.67 10.64
N ASN A 6 4.18 27.84 9.32
CA ASN A 6 3.00 28.07 8.48
C ASN A 6 3.05 27.11 7.28
N TYR A 7 1.87 26.77 6.72
CA TYR A 7 1.74 25.88 5.59
C TYR A 7 1.18 26.62 4.39
N TYR A 8 1.65 26.26 3.21
CA TYR A 8 1.16 26.76 1.92
C TYR A 8 0.94 25.60 0.97
N THR A 9 -0.29 25.45 0.46
CA THR A 9 -0.64 24.40 -0.50
C THR A 9 -0.06 24.73 -1.87
N THR A 10 0.67 23.77 -2.45
CA THR A 10 1.24 23.87 -3.80
C THR A 10 0.97 22.63 -4.61
N GLN A 11 1.06 22.72 -5.94
CA GLN A 11 0.93 21.58 -6.83
C GLN A 11 2.27 20.87 -6.97
N LYS A 12 2.23 19.53 -7.02
CA LYS A 12 3.39 18.68 -7.27
C LYS A 12 3.05 17.62 -8.33
N ILE A 13 3.96 17.44 -9.29
CA ILE A 13 3.86 16.32 -10.24
C ILE A 13 4.28 15.05 -9.51
N ALA A 14 3.34 14.12 -9.33
CA ALA A 14 3.57 12.81 -8.77
C ALA A 14 3.97 11.83 -9.89
N ARG A 15 4.78 10.84 -9.55
CA ARG A 15 5.24 9.79 -10.45
C ARG A 15 4.55 8.46 -10.11
N TYR A 16 4.22 7.69 -11.12
CA TYR A 16 3.81 6.29 -10.97
C TYR A 16 4.36 5.49 -12.16
N SER A 17 4.40 4.17 -12.00
CA SER A 17 4.76 3.25 -13.09
C SER A 17 3.69 2.17 -13.22
N THR A 18 3.56 1.56 -14.39
CA THR A 18 2.56 0.53 -14.66
C THR A 18 3.19 -0.73 -15.23
N TYR A 19 2.48 -1.86 -15.06
CA TYR A 19 2.78 -3.14 -15.68
C TYR A 19 1.49 -3.74 -16.25
N GLY A 20 1.58 -4.36 -17.41
CA GLY A 20 0.43 -4.92 -18.11
C GLY A 20 -0.27 -3.90 -19.02
N THR A 21 -1.35 -4.35 -19.65
CA THR A 21 -2.13 -3.54 -20.59
C THR A 21 -3.55 -3.38 -20.05
N LEU A 22 -3.96 -2.14 -19.83
CA LEU A 22 -5.33 -1.82 -19.47
C LEU A 22 -6.24 -1.97 -20.69
N GLY A 23 -7.28 -2.77 -20.58
CA GLY A 23 -8.21 -2.99 -21.69
C GLY A 23 -9.28 -4.03 -21.37
N PRO A 24 -10.07 -4.47 -22.36
CA PRO A 24 -11.20 -5.39 -22.17
C PRO A 24 -10.84 -6.76 -21.59
N LYS A 25 -9.57 -7.17 -21.67
CA LYS A 25 -9.06 -8.44 -21.11
C LYS A 25 -8.59 -8.31 -19.67
N THR A 26 -8.53 -7.09 -19.11
CA THR A 26 -8.09 -6.87 -17.72
C THR A 26 -9.10 -7.46 -16.76
N LYS A 27 -8.68 -8.48 -16.01
CA LYS A 27 -9.47 -9.15 -14.98
C LYS A 27 -9.09 -8.73 -13.57
N TYR A 28 -7.84 -8.31 -13.39
CA TYR A 28 -7.25 -8.00 -12.09
C TYR A 28 -6.53 -6.67 -12.14
N PHE A 29 -7.01 -5.72 -11.37
CA PHE A 29 -6.37 -4.44 -11.14
C PHE A 29 -5.61 -4.45 -9.82
N TRP A 30 -4.37 -4.03 -9.87
CA TRP A 30 -3.50 -3.96 -8.70
C TRP A 30 -3.00 -2.55 -8.47
N PHE A 31 -3.19 -2.06 -7.27
CA PHE A 31 -2.62 -0.79 -6.82
C PHE A 31 -1.52 -1.09 -5.80
N ALA A 32 -0.24 -0.91 -6.19
CA ALA A 32 0.89 -1.47 -5.45
C ALA A 32 1.72 -0.39 -4.76
N LEU A 33 1.58 -0.26 -3.44
CA LEU A 33 2.27 0.72 -2.61
C LEU A 33 3.60 0.16 -2.10
N HIS A 34 4.69 0.87 -2.40
CA HIS A 34 6.04 0.46 -2.00
C HIS A 34 6.36 0.77 -0.53
N GLY A 35 7.41 0.13 -0.01
CA GLY A 35 7.95 0.41 1.33
C GLY A 35 8.80 1.69 1.38
N SER A 36 9.17 2.11 2.60
CA SER A 36 10.11 3.21 2.78
C SER A 36 11.44 2.91 2.11
N LYS A 37 12.09 3.95 1.55
CA LYS A 37 13.35 3.87 0.81
C LYS A 37 13.28 2.98 -0.44
N MET A 38 12.12 2.87 -1.05
CA MET A 38 11.90 2.19 -2.32
C MET A 38 11.41 3.17 -3.39
N LEU A 39 11.44 2.72 -4.65
CA LEU A 39 10.79 3.37 -5.79
C LEU A 39 9.69 2.47 -6.33
N CYS A 40 8.75 3.05 -7.07
CA CYS A 40 7.55 2.37 -7.56
C CYS A 40 7.86 1.14 -8.43
N GLU A 41 8.90 1.18 -9.28
CA GLU A 41 9.26 0.07 -10.17
C GLU A 41 9.62 -1.21 -9.41
N GLN A 42 10.11 -1.10 -8.17
CA GLN A 42 10.48 -2.25 -7.36
C GLN A 42 9.26 -3.11 -6.98
N MET A 43 8.06 -2.51 -6.95
CA MET A 43 6.80 -3.25 -6.79
C MET A 43 6.42 -3.98 -8.08
N LEU A 44 6.57 -3.36 -9.23
CA LEU A 44 6.22 -3.95 -10.52
C LEU A 44 7.01 -5.23 -10.83
N TYR A 45 8.27 -5.30 -10.42
CA TYR A 45 9.09 -6.51 -10.59
C TYR A 45 8.52 -7.75 -9.89
N LYS A 46 7.60 -7.58 -8.93
CA LYS A 46 6.94 -8.69 -8.24
C LYS A 46 5.87 -9.35 -9.11
N PHE A 47 5.36 -8.63 -10.12
CA PHE A 47 4.30 -9.08 -11.01
C PHE A 47 4.79 -9.70 -12.33
N LYS A 48 6.09 -9.84 -12.56
CA LYS A 48 6.64 -10.37 -13.83
C LYS A 48 6.16 -11.77 -14.24
N ALA A 49 5.67 -12.56 -13.29
CA ALA A 49 5.11 -13.88 -13.56
C ALA A 49 3.60 -13.88 -13.86
N PHE A 50 2.94 -12.73 -13.71
CA PHE A 50 1.52 -12.58 -13.99
C PHE A 50 1.29 -12.25 -15.46
N ASN A 51 0.19 -12.75 -16.04
CA ASN A 51 -0.15 -12.46 -17.43
C ASN A 51 -0.45 -10.95 -17.63
N PRO A 52 0.35 -10.21 -18.42
CA PRO A 52 0.17 -8.77 -18.57
C PRO A 52 -1.07 -8.35 -19.35
N GLU A 53 -1.78 -9.27 -19.99
CA GLU A 53 -3.08 -8.97 -20.63
C GLU A 53 -4.25 -9.04 -19.64
N GLU A 54 -4.12 -9.84 -18.57
CA GLU A 54 -5.17 -10.02 -17.57
C GLU A 54 -4.91 -9.22 -16.29
N HIS A 55 -3.66 -8.90 -16.00
CA HIS A 55 -3.26 -8.14 -14.81
C HIS A 55 -2.74 -6.76 -15.19
N PHE A 56 -3.41 -5.74 -14.72
CA PHE A 56 -2.94 -4.36 -14.84
C PHE A 56 -2.51 -3.84 -13.46
N VAL A 57 -1.28 -3.40 -13.34
CA VAL A 57 -0.68 -2.95 -12.09
C VAL A 57 -0.31 -1.48 -12.19
N VAL A 58 -0.77 -0.69 -11.24
CA VAL A 58 -0.35 0.69 -11.04
C VAL A 58 0.46 0.75 -9.74
N ALA A 59 1.68 1.23 -9.81
CA ALA A 59 2.54 1.45 -8.67
C ALA A 59 2.82 2.95 -8.52
N PRO A 60 2.12 3.65 -7.63
CA PRO A 60 2.42 5.05 -7.32
C PRO A 60 3.74 5.17 -6.56
N GLU A 61 4.46 6.26 -6.79
CA GLU A 61 5.67 6.62 -6.04
C GLU A 61 5.33 7.65 -4.97
N ALA A 62 5.84 7.43 -3.76
CA ALA A 62 5.66 8.36 -2.65
C ALA A 62 6.19 9.76 -2.98
N LEU A 63 5.53 10.79 -2.45
CA LEU A 63 5.80 12.19 -2.81
C LEU A 63 7.14 12.70 -2.28
N LEU A 64 7.68 12.13 -1.19
CA LEU A 64 8.95 12.52 -0.62
C LEU A 64 10.08 11.72 -1.26
N ARG A 65 10.89 12.35 -2.11
CA ARG A 65 12.08 11.77 -2.71
C ARG A 65 13.35 12.42 -2.13
N PHE A 66 14.33 11.58 -1.83
CA PHE A 66 15.61 12.03 -1.27
C PHE A 66 16.73 11.06 -1.66
N TYR A 67 17.96 11.51 -1.52
CA TYR A 67 19.12 10.63 -1.64
C TYR A 67 19.30 9.82 -0.36
N GLU A 68 19.44 8.50 -0.46
CA GLU A 68 19.55 7.61 0.71
C GLU A 68 20.79 7.90 1.57
N LYS A 69 21.86 8.34 0.93
CA LYS A 69 23.13 8.68 1.59
C LYS A 69 23.46 10.14 1.29
N ASP A 70 24.51 10.37 0.51
CA ASP A 70 24.95 11.70 0.11
C ASP A 70 24.37 12.09 -1.25
N PHE A 71 24.62 13.31 -1.72
CA PHE A 71 24.12 13.90 -2.98
C PHE A 71 24.33 13.06 -4.24
N GLY A 72 25.18 12.04 -4.22
CA GLY A 72 25.41 11.10 -5.33
C GLY A 72 24.85 9.70 -5.07
N GLY A 73 24.14 9.49 -3.97
CA GLY A 73 23.55 8.20 -3.61
C GLY A 73 22.31 7.84 -4.45
N PRO A 74 21.77 6.62 -4.28
CA PRO A 74 20.52 6.25 -4.92
C PRO A 74 19.37 7.13 -4.42
N VAL A 75 18.49 7.52 -5.36
CA VAL A 75 17.23 8.20 -5.03
C VAL A 75 16.25 7.17 -4.49
N VAL A 76 15.59 7.51 -3.39
CA VAL A 76 14.57 6.70 -2.74
C VAL A 76 13.37 7.56 -2.37
N ALA A 77 12.25 6.93 -2.04
CA ALA A 77 11.03 7.63 -1.67
C ALA A 77 10.47 7.15 -0.32
N SER A 78 9.68 7.99 0.33
CA SER A 78 8.97 7.72 1.58
C SER A 78 7.59 8.35 1.55
N TRP A 79 6.59 7.67 2.13
CA TRP A 79 5.20 8.16 2.17
C TRP A 79 5.00 9.23 3.23
N MET A 80 5.63 9.05 4.38
CA MET A 80 5.51 9.98 5.50
C MET A 80 6.72 9.88 6.42
N THR A 81 6.92 10.94 7.20
CA THR A 81 7.91 11.00 8.28
C THR A 81 7.22 11.27 9.61
N LYS A 82 7.99 11.52 10.67
CA LYS A 82 7.43 11.96 11.96
C LYS A 82 7.10 13.45 11.97
N ARG A 83 7.74 14.21 11.09
CA ARG A 83 7.55 15.65 10.98
C ARG A 83 6.43 15.93 10.00
N ASP A 84 5.50 16.79 10.38
CA ASP A 84 4.34 17.19 9.58
C ASP A 84 3.54 15.96 9.05
N ARG A 85 3.44 14.92 9.90
CA ARG A 85 2.88 13.62 9.49
C ARG A 85 1.43 13.71 9.04
N LEU A 86 0.63 14.58 9.64
CA LEU A 86 -0.79 14.70 9.31
C LEU A 86 -0.98 15.36 7.95
N GLU A 87 -0.17 16.34 7.63
CA GLU A 87 -0.13 17.01 6.33
C GLU A 87 0.32 16.03 5.25
N GLU A 88 1.38 15.25 5.51
CA GLU A 88 1.84 14.22 4.58
C GLU A 88 0.79 13.13 4.34
N ILE A 89 -0.01 12.77 5.38
CA ILE A 89 -1.12 11.82 5.25
C ILE A 89 -2.22 12.38 4.35
N GLU A 90 -2.57 13.64 4.50
CA GLU A 90 -3.57 14.30 3.65
C GLU A 90 -3.08 14.38 2.20
N ASP A 91 -1.84 14.82 1.97
CA ASP A 91 -1.24 14.94 0.65
C ASP A 91 -1.20 13.60 -0.11
N PHE A 92 -0.72 12.52 0.53
CA PHE A 92 -0.71 11.24 -0.15
C PHE A 92 -2.12 10.64 -0.30
N SER A 93 -3.04 10.91 0.62
CA SER A 93 -4.42 10.40 0.52
C SER A 93 -5.15 11.03 -0.66
N GLU A 94 -4.98 12.33 -0.87
CA GLU A 94 -5.52 13.03 -2.04
C GLU A 94 -4.90 12.50 -3.34
N TYR A 95 -3.57 12.41 -3.38
CA TYR A 95 -2.84 11.89 -4.53
C TYR A 95 -3.28 10.47 -4.90
N LEU A 96 -3.30 9.55 -3.93
CA LEU A 96 -3.66 8.14 -4.18
C LEU A 96 -5.10 8.02 -4.64
N SER A 97 -6.02 8.81 -4.06
CA SER A 97 -7.43 8.80 -4.46
C SER A 97 -7.62 9.27 -5.90
N GLY A 98 -7.00 10.40 -6.26
CA GLY A 98 -7.09 10.94 -7.62
C GLY A 98 -6.49 9.98 -8.65
N LEU A 99 -5.33 9.40 -8.34
CA LEU A 99 -4.68 8.43 -9.23
C LEU A 99 -5.50 7.14 -9.36
N TYR A 100 -6.00 6.59 -8.24
CA TYR A 100 -6.83 5.38 -8.25
C TYR A 100 -8.10 5.58 -9.08
N ALA A 101 -8.85 6.63 -8.83
CA ALA A 101 -10.09 6.97 -9.53
C ALA A 101 -9.86 7.17 -11.05
N SER A 102 -8.71 7.71 -11.45
CA SER A 102 -8.38 7.90 -12.87
C SER A 102 -8.28 6.59 -13.66
N PHE A 103 -7.93 5.48 -12.99
CA PHE A 103 -7.91 4.14 -13.57
C PHE A 103 -9.22 3.40 -13.37
N GLU A 104 -9.86 3.52 -12.20
CA GLU A 104 -11.08 2.80 -11.84
C GLU A 104 -12.17 2.98 -12.89
N THR A 105 -12.35 4.19 -13.41
CA THR A 105 -13.34 4.50 -14.47
C THR A 105 -13.07 3.83 -15.82
N GLN A 106 -11.89 3.26 -16.01
CA GLN A 106 -11.45 2.60 -17.25
C GLN A 106 -11.44 1.06 -17.12
N LEU A 107 -11.66 0.53 -15.89
CA LEU A 107 -11.66 -0.91 -15.66
C LEU A 107 -12.93 -1.58 -16.19
N PRO A 108 -12.84 -2.85 -16.67
CA PRO A 108 -14.02 -3.67 -16.90
C PRO A 108 -14.87 -3.81 -15.63
N GLN A 109 -16.17 -3.96 -15.78
CA GLN A 109 -17.13 -4.01 -14.67
C GLN A 109 -16.81 -5.12 -13.66
N ASP A 110 -16.39 -6.29 -14.16
CA ASP A 110 -16.08 -7.47 -13.32
C ASP A 110 -14.58 -7.55 -12.92
N CYS A 111 -13.85 -6.45 -13.07
CA CYS A 111 -12.43 -6.41 -12.73
C CYS A 111 -12.24 -6.45 -11.22
N VAL A 112 -11.51 -7.45 -10.71
CA VAL A 112 -11.15 -7.59 -9.29
C VAL A 112 -10.10 -6.54 -8.93
N LYS A 113 -10.38 -5.72 -7.91
CA LYS A 113 -9.54 -4.61 -7.46
C LYS A 113 -8.77 -4.98 -6.19
N SER A 114 -7.45 -4.93 -6.24
CA SER A 114 -6.58 -5.31 -5.12
C SER A 114 -5.55 -4.23 -4.80
N ILE A 115 -5.34 -3.95 -3.51
CA ILE A 115 -4.25 -3.12 -3.03
C ILE A 115 -3.18 -4.02 -2.42
N LEU A 116 -1.99 -4.08 -3.04
CA LEU A 116 -0.80 -4.68 -2.46
C LEU A 116 0.04 -3.58 -1.80
N ALA A 117 0.29 -3.67 -0.50
CA ALA A 117 0.90 -2.58 0.23
C ALA A 117 2.03 -3.08 1.15
N PHE A 118 3.28 -2.82 0.78
CA PHE A 118 4.46 -3.34 1.46
C PHE A 118 5.01 -2.36 2.51
N SER A 119 5.31 -2.87 3.71
CA SER A 119 6.01 -2.16 4.77
C SER A 119 5.35 -0.80 5.08
N GLN A 120 6.02 0.34 4.96
CA GLN A 120 5.41 1.67 5.14
C GLN A 120 4.20 1.87 4.22
N GLY A 121 4.21 1.30 3.00
CA GLY A 121 3.06 1.34 2.09
C GLY A 121 1.80 0.70 2.70
N GLY A 122 1.94 -0.34 3.53
CA GLY A 122 0.81 -0.95 4.24
C GLY A 122 0.18 0.01 5.26
N THR A 123 1.01 0.65 6.07
CA THR A 123 0.55 1.71 6.99
C THR A 123 -0.11 2.87 6.22
N THR A 124 0.44 3.23 5.07
CA THR A 124 -0.11 4.24 4.15
C THR A 124 -1.47 3.83 3.62
N ALA A 125 -1.64 2.57 3.18
CA ALA A 125 -2.91 2.05 2.68
C ALA A 125 -4.02 2.14 3.74
N PHE A 126 -3.77 1.70 4.97
CA PHE A 126 -4.75 1.81 6.05
C PHE A 126 -5.15 3.26 6.34
N ARG A 127 -4.21 4.21 6.35
CA ARG A 127 -4.49 5.64 6.56
C ARG A 127 -5.28 6.24 5.41
N TRP A 128 -4.93 5.89 4.18
CA TRP A 128 -5.65 6.30 2.98
C TRP A 128 -7.09 5.80 2.99
N LEU A 129 -7.32 4.51 3.24
CA LEU A 129 -8.66 3.90 3.32
C LEU A 129 -9.47 4.43 4.52
N HIS A 130 -8.80 4.82 5.60
CA HIS A 130 -9.46 5.51 6.72
C HIS A 130 -9.92 6.92 6.31
N ALA A 131 -9.08 7.67 5.61
CA ALA A 131 -9.35 9.07 5.24
C ALA A 131 -10.26 9.21 4.01
N ARG A 132 -10.35 8.19 3.13
CA ARG A 132 -11.07 8.25 1.84
C ARG A 132 -11.94 7.02 1.61
N ALA A 133 -13.06 7.22 0.91
CA ALA A 133 -13.89 6.10 0.41
C ALA A 133 -13.27 5.57 -0.89
N VAL A 134 -12.90 4.30 -0.90
CA VAL A 134 -12.27 3.60 -2.03
C VAL A 134 -12.98 2.27 -2.23
N GLU A 135 -13.37 1.97 -3.45
CA GLU A 135 -13.96 0.67 -3.79
C GLU A 135 -12.84 -0.32 -4.15
N VAL A 136 -12.68 -1.35 -3.33
CA VAL A 136 -11.63 -2.36 -3.45
C VAL A 136 -12.10 -3.69 -2.87
N ASP A 137 -11.71 -4.81 -3.50
CA ASP A 137 -12.12 -6.16 -3.06
C ASP A 137 -11.10 -6.75 -2.07
N HIS A 138 -9.80 -6.50 -2.29
CA HIS A 138 -8.73 -7.09 -1.50
C HIS A 138 -7.72 -6.05 -1.04
N LEU A 139 -7.37 -6.10 0.24
CA LEU A 139 -6.22 -5.41 0.81
C LEU A 139 -5.19 -6.44 1.26
N ILE A 140 -3.98 -6.35 0.71
CA ILE A 140 -2.86 -7.23 1.04
C ILE A 140 -1.79 -6.40 1.78
N PRO A 141 -1.94 -6.19 3.10
CA PRO A 141 -0.93 -5.55 3.92
C PRO A 141 0.24 -6.51 4.07
N TYR A 142 1.35 -6.22 3.41
CA TYR A 142 2.51 -7.10 3.32
C TYR A 142 3.64 -6.59 4.20
N ALA A 143 3.99 -7.34 5.24
CA ALA A 143 5.07 -7.06 6.19
C ALA A 143 5.01 -5.62 6.73
N CYS A 144 3.84 -5.16 7.14
CA CYS A 144 3.61 -3.77 7.54
C CYS A 144 3.11 -3.66 8.99
N TRP A 145 3.17 -2.43 9.48
CA TRP A 145 2.51 -2.04 10.73
C TRP A 145 1.07 -1.58 10.44
N ILE A 146 0.12 -2.07 11.22
CA ILE A 146 -1.27 -1.56 11.20
C ILE A 146 -1.34 -0.36 12.15
N PRO A 147 -1.82 0.82 11.72
CA PRO A 147 -1.88 2.01 12.56
C PRO A 147 -2.72 1.81 13.82
N GLU A 148 -2.16 2.15 14.98
CA GLU A 148 -2.80 2.06 16.29
C GLU A 148 -3.44 3.38 16.76
N ASP A 149 -3.11 4.47 16.07
CA ASP A 149 -3.50 5.83 16.42
C ASP A 149 -4.72 6.35 15.64
N ILE A 150 -5.43 5.46 14.92
CA ILE A 150 -6.67 5.76 14.22
C ILE A 150 -7.72 4.66 14.46
N ALA A 151 -8.99 5.05 14.50
CA ALA A 151 -10.11 4.14 14.66
C ALA A 151 -10.45 3.49 13.30
N LEU A 152 -9.83 2.36 12.97
CA LEU A 152 -9.99 1.70 11.67
C LEU A 152 -11.42 1.20 11.41
N ASN A 153 -12.18 0.91 12.45
CA ASN A 153 -13.61 0.58 12.36
C ASN A 153 -14.50 1.78 11.98
N GLU A 154 -13.95 3.00 11.98
CA GLU A 154 -14.62 4.24 11.56
C GLU A 154 -14.07 4.75 10.21
N SER A 155 -13.40 3.89 9.46
CA SER A 155 -12.81 4.23 8.16
C SER A 155 -13.90 4.61 7.14
N LYS A 156 -13.61 5.61 6.29
CA LYS A 156 -14.50 5.99 5.17
C LYS A 156 -14.69 4.85 4.17
N THR A 157 -13.66 4.05 3.96
CA THR A 157 -13.76 2.76 3.29
C THR A 157 -14.21 1.70 4.30
N ASP A 158 -15.30 1.01 4.02
CA ASP A 158 -15.81 -0.05 4.89
C ASP A 158 -14.91 -1.29 4.84
N LEU A 159 -13.95 -1.36 5.77
CA LEU A 159 -12.98 -2.46 5.84
C LEU A 159 -13.63 -3.83 6.14
N SER A 160 -14.89 -3.88 6.62
CA SER A 160 -15.59 -5.13 6.85
C SER A 160 -16.03 -5.83 5.55
N LYS A 161 -16.08 -5.09 4.44
CA LYS A 161 -16.43 -5.58 3.10
C LYS A 161 -15.22 -5.98 2.26
N ILE A 162 -14.02 -5.76 2.77
CA ILE A 162 -12.76 -6.02 2.08
C ILE A 162 -12.13 -7.30 2.61
N ASN A 163 -11.61 -8.16 1.73
CA ASN A 163 -10.78 -9.28 2.12
C ASN A 163 -9.38 -8.77 2.51
N VAL A 164 -9.12 -8.67 3.81
CA VAL A 164 -7.82 -8.23 4.33
C VAL A 164 -6.92 -9.46 4.54
N LEU A 165 -5.86 -9.58 3.73
CA LEU A 165 -4.93 -10.71 3.68
C LEU A 165 -3.56 -10.28 4.23
N PHE A 166 -3.40 -10.24 5.55
CA PHE A 166 -2.16 -9.83 6.21
C PHE A 166 -1.08 -10.89 6.05
N THR A 167 -0.02 -10.59 5.32
CA THR A 167 1.07 -11.53 5.05
C THR A 167 2.43 -10.99 5.50
N TYR A 168 3.28 -11.87 6.05
CA TYR A 168 4.61 -11.51 6.53
C TYR A 168 5.53 -12.71 6.63
N GLY A 169 6.83 -12.46 6.53
CA GLY A 169 7.86 -13.47 6.75
C GLY A 169 8.07 -13.74 8.24
N THR A 170 8.16 -15.02 8.63
CA THR A 170 8.44 -15.42 10.02
C THR A 170 9.88 -15.13 10.48
N GLU A 171 10.75 -14.77 9.55
CA GLU A 171 12.15 -14.36 9.79
C GLU A 171 12.33 -12.84 9.61
N ASP A 172 11.21 -12.08 9.58
CA ASP A 172 11.22 -10.62 9.43
C ASP A 172 11.75 -9.94 10.69
N GLN A 173 12.88 -9.25 10.57
CA GLN A 173 13.53 -8.53 11.69
C GLN A 173 12.70 -7.36 12.25
N PHE A 174 11.73 -6.83 11.47
CA PHE A 174 10.87 -5.73 11.87
C PHE A 174 9.54 -6.20 12.48
N LEU A 175 9.09 -7.42 12.14
CA LEU A 175 7.84 -7.99 12.64
C LEU A 175 8.11 -9.13 13.63
N THR A 176 8.72 -8.77 14.76
CA THR A 176 8.96 -9.70 15.87
C THR A 176 7.64 -10.23 16.45
N GLU A 177 7.67 -11.34 17.18
CA GLU A 177 6.48 -11.90 17.86
C GLU A 177 5.74 -10.86 18.71
N LYS A 178 6.49 -10.02 19.44
CA LYS A 178 5.91 -8.92 20.21
C LYS A 178 5.14 -7.94 19.33
N ARG A 179 5.68 -7.60 18.15
CA ARG A 179 5.00 -6.68 17.22
C ARG A 179 3.79 -7.31 16.57
N ILE A 180 3.85 -8.61 16.24
CA ILE A 180 2.69 -9.34 15.74
C ILE A 180 1.58 -9.38 16.81
N ALA A 181 1.91 -9.59 18.08
CA ALA A 181 0.94 -9.52 19.17
C ALA A 181 0.25 -8.14 19.23
N MET A 182 1.02 -7.03 19.16
CA MET A 182 0.46 -5.68 19.11
C MET A 182 -0.44 -5.45 17.88
N ILE A 183 -0.05 -5.95 16.72
CA ILE A 183 -0.89 -5.88 15.50
C ILE A 183 -2.21 -6.63 15.73
N ASN A 184 -2.19 -7.81 16.33
CA ASN A 184 -3.38 -8.58 16.65
C ASN A 184 -4.29 -7.84 17.66
N GLU A 185 -3.73 -7.11 18.62
CA GLU A 185 -4.48 -6.25 19.52
C GLU A 185 -5.20 -5.13 18.75
N VAL A 186 -4.51 -4.45 17.83
CA VAL A 186 -5.13 -3.41 16.97
C VAL A 186 -6.25 -3.99 16.12
N ILE A 187 -6.05 -5.17 15.53
CA ILE A 187 -7.07 -5.89 14.75
C ILE A 187 -8.31 -6.17 15.63
N ALA A 188 -8.10 -6.69 16.84
CA ALA A 188 -9.18 -7.02 17.76
C ALA A 188 -9.93 -5.77 18.26
N GLN A 189 -9.22 -4.72 18.64
CA GLN A 189 -9.80 -3.45 19.11
C GLN A 189 -10.68 -2.79 18.04
N ASN A 190 -10.26 -2.87 16.78
CA ASN A 190 -11.00 -2.32 15.64
C ASN A 190 -12.01 -3.30 15.03
N LYS A 191 -12.15 -4.51 15.58
CA LYS A 191 -13.06 -5.57 15.10
C LYS A 191 -12.85 -5.88 13.60
N LEU A 192 -11.60 -5.81 13.13
CA LEU A 192 -11.28 -6.09 11.73
C LEU A 192 -11.30 -7.59 11.46
N THR A 193 -11.86 -7.98 10.34
CA THR A 193 -11.75 -9.35 9.82
C THR A 193 -10.49 -9.46 8.98
N VAL A 194 -9.43 -10.06 9.56
CA VAL A 194 -8.12 -10.18 8.90
C VAL A 194 -7.72 -11.64 8.83
N LYS A 195 -7.38 -12.10 7.62
CA LYS A 195 -6.77 -13.41 7.42
C LYS A 195 -5.25 -13.28 7.48
N SER A 196 -4.63 -13.88 8.48
CA SER A 196 -3.17 -13.90 8.62
C SER A 196 -2.55 -15.01 7.78
N LEU A 197 -1.55 -14.68 6.96
CA LEU A 197 -0.87 -15.56 6.01
C LEU A 197 0.66 -15.49 6.21
N PRO A 198 1.20 -15.98 7.36
CA PRO A 198 2.64 -16.01 7.57
C PRO A 198 3.31 -17.02 6.62
N TYR A 199 4.55 -16.73 6.21
CA TYR A 199 5.36 -17.63 5.40
C TYR A 199 6.82 -17.59 5.88
N LYS A 200 7.60 -18.62 5.55
CA LYS A 200 9.04 -18.62 5.87
C LYS A 200 9.79 -17.63 4.97
N GLY A 201 10.28 -16.52 5.55
CA GLY A 201 11.00 -15.49 4.81
C GLY A 201 11.29 -14.25 5.64
N ASP A 202 12.04 -13.36 5.03
CA ASP A 202 12.51 -12.08 5.55
C ASP A 202 11.57 -10.90 5.20
N HIS A 203 12.00 -9.65 5.49
CA HIS A 203 11.29 -8.41 5.18
C HIS A 203 11.33 -8.05 3.68
N ARG A 204 10.72 -8.89 2.84
CA ARG A 204 10.67 -8.70 1.38
C ARG A 204 9.38 -9.25 0.80
N VAL A 205 8.85 -8.60 -0.22
CA VAL A 205 7.76 -9.19 -1.03
C VAL A 205 8.34 -10.33 -1.85
N LYS A 206 7.97 -11.57 -1.52
CA LYS A 206 8.35 -12.78 -2.26
C LYS A 206 7.35 -13.00 -3.39
N LYS A 207 7.84 -13.26 -4.61
CA LYS A 207 7.01 -13.52 -5.80
C LYS A 207 6.14 -14.75 -5.63
N GLU A 208 6.73 -15.80 -5.09
CA GLU A 208 6.07 -17.08 -4.85
C GLU A 208 4.90 -16.91 -3.85
N GLN A 209 5.10 -16.10 -2.80
CA GLN A 209 4.05 -15.81 -1.83
C GLN A 209 2.94 -14.94 -2.45
N LEU A 210 3.28 -13.97 -3.30
CA LEU A 210 2.28 -13.17 -4.01
C LEU A 210 1.46 -14.03 -4.98
N GLN A 211 2.09 -14.95 -5.71
CA GLN A 211 1.41 -15.92 -6.56
C GLN A 211 0.50 -16.85 -5.75
N ASN A 212 0.98 -17.36 -4.61
CA ASN A 212 0.17 -18.18 -3.70
C ASN A 212 -1.07 -17.44 -3.18
N ILE A 213 -0.92 -16.17 -2.80
CA ILE A 213 -2.05 -15.32 -2.39
C ILE A 213 -3.05 -15.15 -3.56
N PHE A 214 -2.55 -14.86 -4.74
CA PHE A 214 -3.40 -14.70 -5.92
C PHE A 214 -4.22 -15.97 -6.21
N GLU A 215 -3.56 -17.13 -6.33
CA GLU A 215 -4.21 -18.37 -6.73
C GLU A 215 -5.24 -18.89 -5.71
N HIS A 216 -5.05 -18.64 -4.41
CA HIS A 216 -5.88 -19.21 -3.36
C HIS A 216 -6.89 -18.26 -2.73
N TYR A 217 -6.74 -16.93 -2.94
CA TYR A 217 -7.55 -15.93 -2.23
C TYR A 217 -8.11 -14.81 -3.10
N ILE A 218 -7.64 -14.65 -4.33
CA ILE A 218 -8.07 -13.55 -5.22
C ILE A 218 -8.72 -14.07 -6.50
N LYS A 219 -8.13 -15.12 -7.13
CA LYS A 219 -8.65 -15.79 -8.33
C LYS A 219 -9.90 -16.59 -7.97
#